data_97277d777c84af7c41aaae02a994acbd
#
_entry.id   97277d777c84af7c41aaae02a994acbd
#
_cell.length_a   1.000
_cell.length_b   1.000
_cell.length_c   1.000
_cell.angle_alpha   90.00
_cell.angle_beta   90.00
_cell.angle_gamma   90.00
#
_symmetry.space_group_name_H-M   'P 1'
#
loop_
_entity.id
_entity.type
_entity.pdbx_description
1 polymer ?
#
loop_
_entity_poly.entity_id
_entity_poly.type
_entity_poly.pdbx_seq_one_letter_code
_entity_poly.pdbx_strand_id
1 'polypeptide(L)'
;KDYLFPTQSANASTSDTDTRFEGIEGNGLYFLSIIFLVWIESFLEELLDRGFLLTKLEQLFSIIPLSVVLAVITQAAIFGFRHSPTHGVSGAMVTGIIGLVFGIAYVAFGRNLWALIIAHCFLNSMSMVERFFETP
;
A
#
# COMPACT_ATOMS: atom_id res chain seq x y z
N LYS A 1 -15.25 14.07 37.23
CA LYS A 1 -13.80 14.21 36.89
C LYS A 1 -13.42 13.38 35.67
N ASP A 2 -14.23 13.40 34.58
CA ASP A 2 -14.02 12.53 33.40
C ASP A 2 -14.25 13.32 32.10
N TYR A 3 -13.63 14.50 31.98
CA TYR A 3 -13.81 15.38 30.82
C TYR A 3 -12.51 15.70 30.04
N LEU A 4 -11.47 14.87 30.15
CA LEU A 4 -10.17 15.22 29.53
C LEU A 4 -9.76 14.39 28.30
N PHE A 5 -10.48 13.33 27.96
CA PHE A 5 -10.24 12.60 26.72
C PHE A 5 -11.57 12.12 26.15
N PRO A 6 -12.13 12.78 25.15
CA PRO A 6 -13.19 12.15 24.38
C PRO A 6 -12.56 10.94 23.70
N THR A 7 -13.02 9.75 24.04
CA THR A 7 -12.81 8.55 23.24
C THR A 7 -13.45 8.80 21.88
N GLN A 8 -12.68 9.39 20.97
CA GLN A 8 -13.01 9.41 19.56
C GLN A 8 -13.05 7.94 19.13
N SER A 9 -14.27 7.48 18.91
CA SER A 9 -14.53 6.14 18.41
C SER A 9 -13.70 5.91 17.15
N ALA A 10 -12.90 4.86 17.16
CA ALA A 10 -12.07 4.39 16.03
C ALA A 10 -12.88 3.97 14.77
N ASN A 11 -14.16 4.33 14.71
CA ASN A 11 -15.12 3.86 13.72
C ASN A 11 -15.25 4.76 12.47
N ALA A 12 -14.48 5.83 12.35
CA ALA A 12 -14.63 6.74 11.21
C ALA A 12 -13.69 6.46 10.03
N SER A 13 -12.68 5.60 10.19
CA SER A 13 -11.68 5.34 9.13
C SER A 13 -11.86 4.01 8.39
N THR A 14 -12.74 3.15 8.85
CA THR A 14 -13.05 1.86 8.19
C THR A 14 -14.11 2.00 7.10
N SER A 15 -14.89 3.08 7.08
CA SER A 15 -16.09 3.17 6.24
C SER A 15 -15.83 3.29 4.73
N ASP A 16 -14.75 3.94 4.32
CA ASP A 16 -14.52 4.21 2.88
C ASP A 16 -13.85 3.04 2.14
N THR A 17 -13.04 2.26 2.85
CA THR A 17 -12.39 1.08 2.28
C THR A 17 -13.34 -0.11 2.26
N ASP A 18 -14.21 -0.22 3.25
CA ASP A 18 -15.17 -1.33 3.35
C ASP A 18 -16.28 -1.22 2.31
N THR A 19 -16.75 -0.01 1.96
CA THR A 19 -17.79 0.17 0.94
C THR A 19 -17.38 -0.31 -0.45
N ARG A 20 -16.10 -0.24 -0.82
CA ARG A 20 -15.59 -0.77 -2.11
C ARG A 20 -15.67 -2.29 -2.19
N PHE A 21 -15.74 -2.97 -1.07
CA PHE A 21 -15.73 -4.43 -0.98
C PHE A 21 -17.06 -5.01 -0.49
N GLU A 22 -18.05 -4.16 -0.20
CA GLU A 22 -19.41 -4.60 0.11
C GLU A 22 -20.00 -5.36 -1.08
N GLY A 23 -20.55 -6.56 -0.81
CA GLY A 23 -21.15 -7.40 -1.84
C GLY A 23 -20.20 -8.30 -2.62
N ILE A 24 -18.93 -8.41 -2.21
CA ILE A 24 -17.99 -9.40 -2.76
C ILE A 24 -18.37 -10.82 -2.32
N GLU A 25 -18.95 -10.96 -1.14
CA GLU A 25 -19.29 -12.24 -0.52
C GLU A 25 -20.21 -13.05 -1.42
N GLY A 26 -19.74 -14.23 -1.85
CA GLY A 26 -20.50 -15.14 -2.70
C GLY A 26 -20.77 -14.67 -4.15
N ASN A 27 -20.36 -13.46 -4.54
CA ASN A 27 -20.53 -12.94 -5.89
C ASN A 27 -19.23 -13.05 -6.70
N GLY A 28 -19.04 -14.22 -7.34
CA GLY A 28 -17.81 -14.51 -8.07
C GLY A 28 -17.51 -13.54 -9.22
N LEU A 29 -18.53 -13.02 -9.93
CA LEU A 29 -18.32 -12.08 -11.04
C LEU A 29 -17.84 -10.72 -10.51
N TYR A 30 -18.44 -10.26 -9.43
CA TYR A 30 -18.02 -9.01 -8.78
C TYR A 30 -16.61 -9.16 -8.19
N PHE A 31 -16.31 -10.27 -7.53
CA PHE A 31 -14.97 -10.59 -7.03
C PHE A 31 -13.92 -10.53 -8.16
N LEU A 32 -14.16 -11.16 -9.31
CA LEU A 32 -13.23 -11.13 -10.45
C LEU A 32 -13.04 -9.73 -11.01
N SER A 33 -14.09 -8.93 -11.05
CA SER A 33 -13.99 -7.53 -11.51
C SER A 33 -13.13 -6.69 -10.57
N ILE A 34 -13.33 -6.81 -9.27
CA ILE A 34 -12.56 -6.06 -8.27
C ILE A 34 -11.10 -6.52 -8.24
N ILE A 35 -10.83 -7.83 -8.29
CA ILE A 35 -9.44 -8.32 -8.28
C ILE A 35 -8.65 -7.81 -9.49
N PHE A 36 -9.29 -7.72 -10.65
CA PHE A 36 -8.67 -7.15 -11.84
C PHE A 36 -8.32 -5.67 -11.67
N LEU A 37 -9.23 -4.89 -11.08
CA LEU A 37 -8.96 -3.47 -10.78
C LEU A 37 -7.84 -3.31 -9.75
N VAL A 38 -7.81 -4.13 -8.72
CA VAL A 38 -6.74 -4.14 -7.71
C VAL A 38 -5.38 -4.49 -8.32
N TRP A 39 -5.35 -5.38 -9.32
CA TRP A 39 -4.12 -5.68 -10.04
C TRP A 39 -3.61 -4.49 -10.88
N ILE A 40 -4.51 -3.78 -11.55
CA ILE A 40 -4.15 -2.54 -12.26
C ILE A 40 -3.62 -1.50 -11.27
N GLU A 41 -4.29 -1.33 -10.13
CA GLU A 41 -3.86 -0.41 -9.08
C GLU A 41 -2.45 -0.77 -8.55
N SER A 42 -2.23 -2.04 -8.21
CA SER A 42 -0.92 -2.54 -7.77
C SER A 42 0.18 -2.32 -8.82
N PHE A 43 -0.13 -2.56 -10.10
CA PHE A 43 0.80 -2.30 -11.20
C PHE A 43 1.18 -0.81 -11.28
N LEU A 44 0.18 0.07 -11.24
CA LEU A 44 0.41 1.52 -11.32
C LEU A 44 1.17 2.04 -10.10
N GLU A 45 0.88 1.51 -8.91
CA GLU A 45 1.60 1.88 -7.69
C GLU A 45 3.08 1.50 -7.77
N GLU A 46 3.41 0.26 -8.18
CA GLU A 46 4.81 -0.12 -8.33
C GLU A 46 5.53 0.69 -9.41
N LEU A 47 4.86 0.97 -10.52
CA LEU A 47 5.42 1.80 -11.58
C LEU A 47 5.73 3.23 -11.10
N LEU A 48 4.80 3.83 -10.36
CA LEU A 48 4.95 5.19 -9.85
C LEU A 48 5.97 5.26 -8.71
N ASP A 49 5.88 4.35 -7.75
CA ASP A 49 6.68 4.44 -6.53
C ASP A 49 8.11 3.93 -6.72
N ARG A 50 8.31 2.80 -7.40
CA ARG A 50 9.65 2.20 -7.61
C ARG A 50 10.23 2.57 -8.96
N GLY A 51 9.41 2.53 -10.01
CA GLY A 51 9.88 2.89 -11.35
C GLY A 51 10.22 4.37 -11.48
N PHE A 52 9.35 5.24 -10.99
CA PHE A 52 9.50 6.69 -11.19
C PHE A 52 10.03 7.42 -9.93
N LEU A 53 9.27 7.40 -8.83
CA LEU A 53 9.55 8.23 -7.65
C LEU A 53 10.91 7.88 -7.03
N LEU A 54 11.20 6.61 -6.79
CA LEU A 54 12.47 6.18 -6.23
C LEU A 54 13.64 6.63 -7.10
N THR A 55 13.54 6.46 -8.41
CA THR A 55 14.57 6.89 -9.36
C THR A 55 14.79 8.41 -9.32
N LYS A 56 13.71 9.18 -9.21
CA LYS A 56 13.80 10.65 -9.11
C LYS A 56 14.39 11.12 -7.78
N LEU A 57 14.05 10.45 -6.69
CA LEU A 57 14.64 10.73 -5.38
C LEU A 57 16.15 10.41 -5.35
N GLU A 58 16.57 9.31 -5.97
CA GLU A 58 18.00 9.01 -6.10
C GLU A 58 18.75 10.10 -6.89
N GLN A 59 18.17 10.58 -7.98
CA GLN A 59 18.75 11.68 -8.75
C GLN A 59 18.83 12.97 -7.91
N LEU A 60 17.77 13.27 -7.15
CA LEU A 60 17.71 14.43 -6.26
C LEU A 60 18.79 14.37 -5.17
N PHE A 61 18.98 13.19 -4.59
CA PHE A 61 19.96 12.98 -3.52
C PHE A 61 21.35 12.59 -4.03
N SER A 62 21.61 12.64 -5.34
CA SER A 62 22.85 12.15 -5.97
C SER A 62 24.15 12.75 -5.39
N ILE A 63 24.08 13.98 -4.86
CA ILE A 63 25.22 14.66 -4.23
C ILE A 63 25.46 14.25 -2.77
N ILE A 64 24.53 13.50 -2.18
CA ILE A 64 24.57 13.09 -0.77
C ILE A 64 25.08 11.64 -0.70
N PRO A 65 26.04 11.33 0.20
CA PRO A 65 26.40 9.95 0.49
C PRO A 65 25.16 9.16 0.91
N LEU A 66 25.07 7.90 0.48
CA LEU A 66 23.90 7.04 0.75
C LEU A 66 22.57 7.50 0.07
N SER A 67 22.67 8.18 -1.06
CA SER A 67 21.50 8.66 -1.83
C SER A 67 20.40 7.60 -2.04
N VAL A 68 20.81 6.37 -2.34
CA VAL A 68 19.87 5.23 -2.53
C VAL A 68 19.10 4.93 -1.24
N VAL A 69 19.78 4.90 -0.09
CA VAL A 69 19.14 4.65 1.22
C VAL A 69 18.14 5.74 1.54
N LEU A 70 18.55 7.00 1.37
CA LEU A 70 17.67 8.14 1.60
C LEU A 70 16.46 8.11 0.65
N ALA A 71 16.66 7.76 -0.62
CA ALA A 71 15.59 7.65 -1.59
C ALA A 71 14.57 6.54 -1.20
N VAL A 72 15.05 5.37 -0.78
CA VAL A 72 14.20 4.27 -0.32
C VAL A 72 13.38 4.67 0.91
N ILE A 73 14.01 5.29 1.92
CA ILE A 73 13.31 5.74 3.13
C ILE A 73 12.28 6.82 2.81
N THR A 74 12.65 7.81 1.98
CA THR A 74 11.74 8.90 1.61
C THR A 74 10.56 8.39 0.80
N GLN A 75 10.79 7.50 -0.16
CA GLN A 75 9.72 6.89 -0.95
C GLN A 75 8.77 6.08 -0.05
N ALA A 76 9.31 5.30 0.89
CA ALA A 76 8.49 4.52 1.82
C ALA A 76 7.64 5.41 2.74
N ALA A 77 8.19 6.53 3.21
CA ALA A 77 7.45 7.51 4.00
C ALA A 77 6.32 8.16 3.19
N ILE A 78 6.57 8.55 1.95
CA ILE A 78 5.56 9.11 1.04
C ILE A 78 4.47 8.07 0.76
N PHE A 79 4.85 6.82 0.51
CA PHE A 79 3.91 5.72 0.27
C PHE A 79 2.97 5.50 1.46
N GLY A 80 3.53 5.41 2.68
CA GLY A 80 2.74 5.28 3.89
C GLY A 80 1.84 6.48 4.14
N PHE A 81 2.37 7.69 4.02
CA PHE A 81 1.59 8.92 4.23
C PHE A 81 0.41 9.03 3.26
N ARG A 82 0.58 8.65 2.01
CA ARG A 82 -0.48 8.66 0.98
C ARG A 82 -1.66 7.75 1.34
N HIS A 83 -1.44 6.71 2.14
CA HIS A 83 -2.47 5.79 2.63
C HIS A 83 -3.13 6.23 3.95
N SER A 84 -2.64 7.29 4.59
CA SER A 84 -3.20 7.76 5.86
C SER A 84 -4.68 8.19 5.80
N PRO A 85 -5.18 8.81 4.72
CA PRO A 85 -6.59 9.23 4.66
C PRO A 85 -7.58 8.05 4.67
N THR A 86 -7.17 6.91 4.09
CA THR A 86 -8.03 5.71 3.96
C THR A 86 -7.86 4.71 5.10
N HIS A 87 -6.65 4.59 5.65
CA HIS A 87 -6.30 3.56 6.63
C HIS A 87 -5.91 4.11 8.01
N GLY A 88 -6.00 5.44 8.20
CA GLY A 88 -5.56 6.09 9.43
C GLY A 88 -4.06 5.98 9.68
N VAL A 89 -3.62 6.41 10.87
CA VAL A 89 -2.18 6.42 11.23
C VAL A 89 -1.59 5.01 11.28
N SER A 90 -2.32 4.06 11.85
CA SER A 90 -1.86 2.67 11.96
C SER A 90 -1.67 2.04 10.57
N GLY A 91 -2.64 2.21 9.67
CA GLY A 91 -2.54 1.73 8.30
C GLY A 91 -1.41 2.40 7.51
N ALA A 92 -1.21 3.71 7.70
CA ALA A 92 -0.09 4.44 7.11
C ALA A 92 1.27 3.89 7.56
N MET A 93 1.42 3.51 8.82
CA MET A 93 2.63 2.88 9.33
C MET A 93 2.87 1.51 8.69
N VAL A 94 1.86 0.66 8.63
CA VAL A 94 1.95 -0.67 8.02
C VAL A 94 2.29 -0.57 6.54
N THR A 95 1.58 0.28 5.79
CA THR A 95 1.86 0.48 4.36
C THR A 95 3.22 1.11 4.11
N GLY A 96 3.68 2.01 5.00
CA GLY A 96 5.03 2.57 4.95
C GLY A 96 6.12 1.50 5.13
N ILE A 97 5.92 0.56 6.07
CA ILE A 97 6.83 -0.57 6.28
C ILE A 97 6.85 -1.49 5.05
N ILE A 98 5.68 -1.81 4.49
CA ILE A 98 5.60 -2.57 3.23
C ILE A 98 6.31 -1.84 2.11
N GLY A 99 6.10 -0.53 2.00
CA GLY A 99 6.79 0.34 1.07
C GLY A 99 8.31 0.29 1.20
N LEU A 100 8.81 0.27 2.43
CA LEU A 100 10.23 0.14 2.74
C LEU A 100 10.78 -1.22 2.31
N VAL A 101 10.11 -2.30 2.66
CA VAL A 101 10.51 -3.67 2.27
C VAL A 101 10.56 -3.81 0.75
N PHE A 102 9.56 -3.32 0.05
CA PHE A 102 9.51 -3.35 -1.42
C PHE A 102 10.59 -2.46 -2.06
N GLY A 103 10.86 -1.29 -1.48
CA GLY A 103 11.94 -0.41 -1.94
C GLY A 103 13.31 -1.07 -1.79
N ILE A 104 13.58 -1.71 -0.66
CA ILE A 104 14.81 -2.48 -0.42
C ILE A 104 14.90 -3.66 -1.41
N ALA A 105 13.83 -4.43 -1.55
CA ALA A 105 13.78 -5.57 -2.47
C ALA A 105 14.03 -5.13 -3.91
N TYR A 106 13.43 -4.02 -4.34
CA TYR A 106 13.66 -3.45 -5.67
C TYR A 106 15.14 -3.19 -5.95
N VAL A 107 15.81 -2.51 -5.03
CA VAL A 107 17.24 -2.20 -5.16
C VAL A 107 18.10 -3.45 -5.08
N ALA A 108 17.82 -4.33 -4.11
CA ALA A 108 18.62 -5.54 -3.84
C ALA A 108 18.52 -6.59 -4.98
N PHE A 109 17.35 -6.72 -5.61
CA PHE A 109 17.12 -7.70 -6.68
C PHE A 109 17.25 -7.13 -8.10
N GLY A 110 18.14 -6.16 -8.28
CA GLY A 110 18.51 -5.66 -9.61
C GLY A 110 17.44 -4.82 -10.29
N ARG A 111 16.58 -4.15 -9.49
CA ARG A 111 15.54 -3.24 -9.97
C ARG A 111 14.50 -3.92 -10.87
N ASN A 112 14.17 -5.15 -10.55
CA ASN A 112 13.16 -5.92 -11.28
C ASN A 112 11.75 -5.53 -10.81
N LEU A 113 11.12 -4.62 -11.55
CA LEU A 113 9.79 -4.12 -11.27
C LEU A 113 8.72 -5.20 -11.39
N TRP A 114 8.87 -6.15 -12.31
CA TRP A 114 7.89 -7.23 -12.51
C TRP A 114 7.77 -8.14 -11.30
N ALA A 115 8.89 -8.45 -10.66
CA ALA A 115 8.86 -9.26 -9.44
C ALA A 115 8.05 -8.59 -8.33
N LEU A 116 8.18 -7.27 -8.17
CA LEU A 116 7.43 -6.51 -7.18
C LEU A 116 5.94 -6.42 -7.54
N ILE A 117 5.62 -6.15 -8.81
CA ILE A 117 4.22 -6.10 -9.29
C ILE A 117 3.52 -7.43 -8.97
N ILE A 118 4.14 -8.55 -9.30
CA ILE A 118 3.58 -9.88 -9.03
C ILE A 118 3.40 -10.11 -7.52
N ALA A 119 4.40 -9.76 -6.72
CA ALA A 119 4.32 -9.89 -5.26
C ALA A 119 3.21 -9.01 -4.69
N HIS A 120 3.07 -7.77 -5.15
CA HIS A 120 2.02 -6.84 -4.71
C HIS A 120 0.62 -7.34 -5.10
N CYS A 121 0.44 -7.74 -6.35
CA CYS A 121 -0.82 -8.34 -6.81
C CYS A 121 -1.19 -9.58 -5.98
N PHE A 122 -0.21 -10.41 -5.65
CA PHE A 122 -0.42 -11.60 -4.83
C PHE A 122 -0.87 -11.25 -3.41
N LEU A 123 -0.19 -10.31 -2.74
CA LEU A 123 -0.56 -9.87 -1.39
C LEU A 123 -1.98 -9.29 -1.34
N ASN A 124 -2.30 -8.43 -2.30
CA ASN A 124 -3.65 -7.86 -2.38
C ASN A 124 -4.71 -8.91 -2.70
N SER A 125 -4.37 -9.90 -3.55
CA SER A 125 -5.28 -11.02 -3.85
C SER A 125 -5.57 -11.89 -2.62
N MET A 126 -4.55 -12.16 -1.79
CA MET A 126 -4.73 -12.91 -0.53
C MET A 126 -5.72 -12.21 0.39
N SER A 127 -5.56 -10.90 0.61
CA SER A 127 -6.48 -10.10 1.42
C SER A 127 -7.91 -10.10 0.87
N MET A 128 -8.07 -10.12 -0.45
CA MET A 128 -9.39 -10.16 -1.08
C MET A 128 -10.05 -11.54 -1.01
N VAL A 129 -9.25 -12.62 -1.09
CA VAL A 129 -9.74 -13.98 -0.92
C VAL A 129 -10.24 -14.19 0.52
N GLU A 130 -9.52 -13.68 1.51
CA GLU A 130 -10.00 -13.68 2.91
C GLU A 130 -11.40 -13.05 3.00
N ARG A 131 -11.56 -11.83 2.50
CA ARG A 131 -12.85 -11.11 2.50
C ARG A 131 -13.98 -11.84 1.75
N PHE A 132 -13.64 -12.56 0.68
CA PHE A 132 -14.63 -13.32 -0.08
C PHE A 132 -15.21 -14.51 0.70
N PHE A 133 -14.39 -15.11 1.58
CA PHE A 133 -14.77 -16.24 2.43
C PHE A 133 -15.15 -15.86 3.86
N GLU A 134 -14.95 -14.61 4.28
CA GLU A 134 -15.50 -14.13 5.53
C GLU A 134 -17.02 -14.10 5.43
N THR A 135 -17.66 -15.14 5.96
CA THR A 135 -19.11 -15.13 6.22
C THR A 135 -19.37 -14.39 7.53
N PRO A 136 -20.41 -13.56 7.62
CA PRO A 136 -20.77 -12.85 8.83
C PRO A 136 -21.18 -13.80 9.96
#